data_9402aa3ce6883891c99d151e4344b9a7
#
_entry.id   9402aa3ce6883891c99d151e4344b9a7
#
_cell.length_a   1.000
_cell.length_b   1.000
_cell.length_c   1.000
_cell.angle_alpha   90.00
_cell.angle_beta   90.00
_cell.angle_gamma   90.00
#
_symmetry.space_group_name_H-M   'P 1'
#
loop_
_entity.id
_entity.type
_entity.pdbx_description
1 polymer ?
#
loop_
_entity_poly.entity_id
_entity_poly.type
_entity_poly.pdbx_seq_one_letter_code
_entity_poly.pdbx_strand_id
1 'polypeptide(L)'
;KPGARDQLGPNEFQNKLRFDDKTILVSHGGNGISYLTEPVDYNYFDWESVGQMNLNIIVGARKEADVLNGPIQFSAGSGMTPEIMAIVQLLTGPKKNYLDTWEYKITWVKGMSGSERRLAFRRGDLNGTRENPAAYKKHVLPVIAEGKAFTWFHHGLLNVKTGKHDKDPNFEEPTFEELYEDMWGVAPEGDFYDAYKLVKSWRDALQKAFWVNKGNPNKQKLVDALNKMIQDPESVAAIEKKVGKYEWRTGSEGDAAVKTLKSFITPGALKTLADFGKNQLGFNAVYKEELTK
;
A
#
# COMPACT_ATOMS: atom_id res chain seq x y z
N LYS A 1 11.84 -14.07 -8.83
CA LYS A 1 11.05 -14.89 -9.79
C LYS A 1 9.67 -14.26 -9.95
N PRO A 2 9.28 -13.81 -11.13
CA PRO A 2 7.91 -13.37 -11.41
C PRO A 2 6.97 -14.57 -11.50
N GLY A 3 5.71 -14.36 -11.18
CA GLY A 3 4.64 -15.36 -11.29
C GLY A 3 3.78 -15.45 -10.04
N ALA A 4 2.60 -16.06 -10.15
CA ALA A 4 1.62 -16.24 -9.08
C ALA A 4 1.39 -14.97 -8.23
N ARG A 5 1.19 -13.84 -8.87
CA ARG A 5 1.06 -12.52 -8.21
C ARG A 5 2.26 -12.17 -7.30
N ASP A 6 3.47 -12.51 -7.76
CA ASP A 6 4.74 -12.29 -7.06
C ASP A 6 4.94 -13.11 -5.76
N GLN A 7 4.11 -14.13 -5.52
CA GLN A 7 4.21 -14.99 -4.32
C GLN A 7 5.33 -16.04 -4.43
N LEU A 8 5.75 -16.41 -5.66
CA LEU A 8 6.75 -17.48 -5.86
C LEU A 8 8.08 -17.20 -5.16
N GLY A 9 8.57 -15.97 -5.23
CA GLY A 9 9.83 -15.59 -4.59
C GLY A 9 9.77 -15.71 -3.07
N PRO A 10 8.82 -15.07 -2.39
CA PRO A 10 8.65 -15.21 -0.95
C PRO A 10 8.41 -16.64 -0.46
N ASN A 11 7.56 -17.43 -1.16
CA ASN A 11 7.33 -18.83 -0.82
C ASN A 11 8.61 -19.67 -0.98
N GLU A 12 9.36 -19.46 -2.07
CA GLU A 12 10.63 -20.18 -2.26
C GLU A 12 11.67 -19.78 -1.21
N PHE A 13 11.76 -18.50 -0.87
CA PHE A 13 12.64 -18.00 0.19
C PHE A 13 12.30 -18.64 1.54
N GLN A 14 11.03 -18.73 1.89
CA GLN A 14 10.55 -19.37 3.10
C GLN A 14 10.85 -20.87 3.14
N ASN A 15 10.53 -21.59 2.04
CA ASN A 15 10.50 -23.06 2.05
C ASN A 15 11.84 -23.68 1.67
N LYS A 16 12.56 -23.10 0.70
CA LYS A 16 13.77 -23.71 0.13
C LYS A 16 15.07 -23.05 0.61
N LEU A 17 15.00 -21.74 0.92
CA LEU A 17 16.19 -20.95 1.24
C LEU A 17 16.23 -20.55 2.72
N ARG A 18 15.40 -21.18 3.55
CA ARG A 18 15.26 -20.85 4.99
C ARG A 18 16.57 -20.85 5.77
N PHE A 19 17.55 -21.66 5.35
CA PHE A 19 18.86 -21.78 6.00
C PHE A 19 20.00 -21.23 5.15
N ASP A 20 19.68 -20.56 4.04
CA ASP A 20 20.68 -19.92 3.19
C ASP A 20 21.02 -18.53 3.74
N ASP A 21 22.28 -18.36 4.14
CA ASP A 21 22.81 -17.10 4.68
C ASP A 21 23.31 -16.13 3.59
N LYS A 22 23.28 -16.52 2.31
CA LYS A 22 23.79 -15.77 1.16
C LYS A 22 22.69 -15.12 0.31
N THR A 23 21.44 -15.49 0.54
CA THR A 23 20.30 -14.98 -0.22
C THR A 23 19.59 -13.86 0.50
N ILE A 24 19.26 -12.80 -0.22
CA ILE A 24 18.40 -11.70 0.22
C ILE A 24 17.11 -11.79 -0.56
N LEU A 25 15.97 -11.76 0.13
CA LEU A 25 14.67 -11.56 -0.49
C LEU A 25 14.41 -10.08 -0.68
N VAL A 26 14.06 -9.67 -1.90
CA VAL A 26 13.47 -8.36 -2.18
C VAL A 26 11.99 -8.53 -2.41
N SER A 27 11.18 -7.96 -1.54
CA SER A 27 9.72 -7.98 -1.64
C SER A 27 9.16 -6.60 -1.97
N HIS A 28 7.88 -6.55 -2.29
CA HIS A 28 7.14 -5.31 -2.48
C HIS A 28 5.80 -5.34 -1.73
N GLY A 29 5.13 -4.20 -1.63
CA GLY A 29 3.90 -4.06 -0.84
C GLY A 29 2.78 -5.01 -1.21
N GLY A 30 2.71 -5.48 -2.46
CA GLY A 30 1.76 -6.50 -2.89
C GLY A 30 1.91 -7.82 -2.14
N ASN A 31 3.13 -8.20 -1.77
CA ASN A 31 3.37 -9.40 -0.95
C ASN A 31 2.76 -9.25 0.45
N GLY A 32 2.77 -8.05 1.04
CA GLY A 32 2.09 -7.77 2.31
C GLY A 32 0.58 -7.97 2.20
N ILE A 33 -0.04 -7.55 1.09
CA ILE A 33 -1.47 -7.79 0.85
C ILE A 33 -1.76 -9.29 0.71
N SER A 34 -0.99 -10.01 -0.12
CA SER A 34 -1.15 -11.46 -0.28
C SER A 34 -0.96 -12.21 1.04
N TYR A 35 -0.01 -11.75 1.89
CA TYR A 35 0.18 -12.30 3.24
C TYR A 35 -1.09 -12.21 4.09
N LEU A 36 -1.82 -11.11 4.01
CA LEU A 36 -3.05 -10.89 4.78
C LEU A 36 -4.27 -11.63 4.22
N THR A 37 -4.34 -11.83 2.91
CA THR A 37 -5.61 -12.19 2.24
C THR A 37 -5.56 -13.46 1.39
N GLU A 38 -4.39 -14.06 1.18
CA GLU A 38 -4.25 -15.21 0.28
C GLU A 38 -3.52 -16.36 0.98
N PRO A 39 -3.75 -17.61 0.58
CA PRO A 39 -2.96 -18.74 1.07
C PRO A 39 -1.53 -18.63 0.53
N VAL A 40 -0.60 -18.31 1.43
CA VAL A 40 0.84 -18.20 1.14
C VAL A 40 1.62 -19.01 2.17
N ASP A 41 2.81 -19.49 1.79
CA ASP A 41 3.66 -20.29 2.66
C ASP A 41 4.61 -19.44 3.51
N TYR A 42 4.81 -18.18 3.16
CA TYR A 42 5.75 -17.30 3.86
C TYR A 42 5.12 -16.61 5.06
N ASN A 43 6.00 -16.29 6.04
CA ASN A 43 5.65 -15.55 7.23
C ASN A 43 6.68 -14.43 7.48
N TYR A 44 6.24 -13.18 7.48
CA TYR A 44 7.10 -12.02 7.72
C TYR A 44 7.77 -12.02 9.10
N PHE A 45 7.22 -12.75 10.07
CA PHE A 45 7.79 -12.85 11.42
C PHE A 45 8.94 -13.87 11.53
N ASP A 46 9.18 -14.65 10.47
CA ASP A 46 10.32 -15.56 10.35
C ASP A 46 11.53 -14.89 9.68
N TRP A 47 11.40 -13.65 9.27
CA TRP A 47 12.41 -12.87 8.59
C TRP A 47 12.88 -11.69 9.43
N GLU A 48 14.05 -11.17 9.10
CA GLU A 48 14.61 -9.94 9.67
C GLU A 48 14.86 -8.91 8.59
N SER A 49 14.55 -7.66 8.91
CA SER A 49 14.73 -6.56 7.98
C SER A 49 16.18 -6.15 7.85
N VAL A 50 16.67 -6.07 6.62
CA VAL A 50 17.88 -5.31 6.27
C VAL A 50 17.51 -3.84 6.07
N GLY A 51 16.41 -3.59 5.36
CA GLY A 51 15.86 -2.25 5.18
C GLY A 51 14.55 -2.26 4.44
N GLN A 52 13.78 -1.20 4.61
CA GLN A 52 12.47 -1.00 4.03
C GLN A 52 12.30 0.44 3.57
N MET A 53 11.58 0.61 2.48
CA MET A 53 11.12 1.92 2.02
C MET A 53 9.67 2.10 2.42
N ASN A 54 9.40 3.10 3.25
CA ASN A 54 8.06 3.56 3.59
C ASN A 54 7.53 4.42 2.45
N LEU A 55 6.34 4.11 1.95
CA LEU A 55 5.76 4.72 0.77
C LEU A 55 4.52 5.53 1.13
N ASN A 56 4.42 6.71 0.54
CA ASN A 56 3.15 7.40 0.39
C ASN A 56 2.51 7.02 -0.96
N ILE A 57 1.19 6.89 -1.00
CA ILE A 57 0.41 6.78 -2.24
C ILE A 57 -0.47 8.00 -2.38
N ILE A 58 -0.43 8.60 -3.56
CA ILE A 58 -1.23 9.75 -3.91
C ILE A 58 -2.38 9.30 -4.82
N VAL A 59 -3.58 9.69 -4.47
CA VAL A 59 -4.80 9.43 -5.25
C VAL A 59 -5.18 10.71 -5.99
N GLY A 60 -5.30 10.60 -7.30
CA GLY A 60 -5.74 11.68 -8.16
C GLY A 60 -7.10 11.40 -8.76
N ALA A 61 -7.87 12.46 -9.00
CA ALA A 61 -9.13 12.39 -9.72
C ALA A 61 -9.15 13.40 -10.87
N ARG A 62 -9.90 13.07 -11.93
CA ARG A 62 -10.16 14.01 -13.01
C ARG A 62 -11.23 15.00 -12.59
N LYS A 63 -11.24 16.19 -13.20
CA LYS A 63 -12.19 17.26 -12.86
C LYS A 63 -13.64 16.90 -13.15
N GLU A 64 -13.89 16.05 -14.12
CA GLU A 64 -15.22 15.53 -14.45
C GLU A 64 -15.72 14.46 -13.48
N ALA A 65 -14.87 13.95 -12.58
CA ALA A 65 -15.29 13.01 -11.56
C ALA A 65 -16.10 13.71 -10.47
N ASP A 66 -17.29 13.20 -10.20
CA ASP A 66 -18.03 13.61 -9.00
C ASP A 66 -17.48 12.85 -7.78
N VAL A 67 -16.51 13.45 -7.12
CA VAL A 67 -15.83 12.85 -5.96
C VAL A 67 -16.70 12.81 -4.70
N LEU A 68 -17.88 13.40 -4.72
CA LEU A 68 -18.85 13.36 -3.63
C LEU A 68 -19.92 12.29 -3.84
N ASN A 69 -20.35 12.10 -5.09
CA ASN A 69 -21.45 11.21 -5.41
C ASN A 69 -21.07 10.05 -6.33
N GLY A 70 -19.93 10.12 -7.02
CA GLY A 70 -19.53 9.14 -8.05
C GLY A 70 -20.33 9.26 -9.34
N PRO A 71 -20.18 8.36 -10.32
CA PRO A 71 -19.33 7.18 -10.22
C PRO A 71 -17.83 7.48 -10.36
N ILE A 72 -17.02 6.78 -9.59
CA ILE A 72 -15.57 6.78 -9.74
C ILE A 72 -15.14 5.56 -10.54
N GLN A 73 -14.47 5.80 -11.65
CA GLN A 73 -13.88 4.74 -12.48
C GLN A 73 -12.41 4.58 -12.12
N PHE A 74 -12.10 3.47 -11.47
CA PHE A 74 -10.79 3.23 -10.89
C PHE A 74 -10.21 1.89 -11.34
N SER A 75 -8.91 1.78 -11.49
CA SER A 75 -8.25 0.51 -11.81
C SER A 75 -7.42 -0.01 -10.65
N ALA A 76 -7.62 -1.28 -10.35
CA ALA A 76 -6.65 -2.05 -9.58
C ALA A 76 -5.80 -2.92 -10.48
N GLY A 77 -4.66 -3.29 -9.95
CA GLY A 77 -3.91 -4.41 -10.46
C GLY A 77 -4.59 -5.75 -10.17
N SER A 78 -3.80 -6.78 -9.95
CA SER A 78 -4.27 -8.16 -9.72
C SER A 78 -4.81 -8.44 -8.31
N GLY A 79 -4.78 -7.48 -7.40
CA GLY A 79 -5.14 -7.71 -5.99
C GLY A 79 -5.89 -6.55 -5.32
N MET A 80 -6.16 -6.73 -4.03
CA MET A 80 -6.78 -5.72 -3.17
C MET A 80 -6.04 -4.38 -3.27
N THR A 81 -6.80 -3.30 -3.36
CA THR A 81 -6.28 -1.94 -3.46
C THR A 81 -6.89 -1.09 -2.36
N PRO A 82 -6.13 -0.68 -1.33
CA PRO A 82 -6.69 0.06 -0.19
C PRO A 82 -7.35 1.38 -0.59
N GLU A 83 -6.94 2.00 -1.68
CA GLU A 83 -7.56 3.23 -2.18
C GLU A 83 -9.06 3.08 -2.45
N ILE A 84 -9.53 1.90 -2.84
CA ILE A 84 -10.95 1.68 -3.01
C ILE A 84 -11.69 1.71 -1.67
N MET A 85 -11.11 1.12 -0.64
CA MET A 85 -11.72 1.17 0.68
C MET A 85 -11.79 2.62 1.19
N ALA A 86 -10.76 3.44 0.92
CA ALA A 86 -10.80 4.87 1.21
C ALA A 86 -11.91 5.59 0.42
N ILE A 87 -11.97 5.38 -0.90
CA ILE A 87 -12.98 6.03 -1.76
C ILE A 87 -14.40 5.61 -1.37
N VAL A 88 -14.62 4.31 -1.06
CA VAL A 88 -15.92 3.84 -0.55
C VAL A 88 -16.31 4.61 0.71
N GLN A 89 -15.41 4.77 1.66
CA GLN A 89 -15.70 5.52 2.89
C GLN A 89 -15.98 7.00 2.64
N LEU A 90 -15.22 7.65 1.75
CA LEU A 90 -15.49 9.05 1.37
C LEU A 90 -16.88 9.21 0.74
N LEU A 91 -17.31 8.25 -0.09
CA LEU A 91 -18.63 8.30 -0.76
C LEU A 91 -19.80 7.90 0.15
N THR A 92 -19.57 7.10 1.17
CA THR A 92 -20.64 6.59 2.04
C THR A 92 -20.76 7.35 3.34
N GLY A 93 -19.65 7.86 3.88
CA GLY A 93 -19.63 8.53 5.18
C GLY A 93 -19.99 7.61 6.36
N PRO A 94 -20.16 8.17 7.55
CA PRO A 94 -20.33 7.38 8.78
C PRO A 94 -21.73 6.76 8.94
N LYS A 95 -22.71 7.21 8.17
CA LYS A 95 -24.14 6.85 8.38
C LYS A 95 -24.68 5.81 7.40
N LYS A 96 -23.89 5.38 6.42
CA LYS A 96 -24.35 4.47 5.38
C LYS A 96 -23.60 3.16 5.42
N ASN A 97 -24.29 2.06 5.23
CA ASN A 97 -23.67 0.78 4.99
C ASN A 97 -22.93 0.85 3.64
N TYR A 98 -21.61 0.74 3.67
CA TYR A 98 -20.77 0.77 2.47
C TYR A 98 -21.10 -0.37 1.48
N LEU A 99 -21.63 -1.50 1.97
CA LEU A 99 -22.05 -2.63 1.13
C LEU A 99 -23.23 -2.28 0.24
N ASP A 100 -24.10 -1.36 0.68
CA ASP A 100 -25.31 -0.98 -0.05
C ASP A 100 -25.09 0.08 -1.13
N THR A 101 -23.92 0.76 -1.11
CA THR A 101 -23.72 1.96 -1.92
C THR A 101 -22.52 1.93 -2.85
N TRP A 102 -21.57 1.07 -2.62
CA TRP A 102 -20.31 1.11 -3.38
C TRP A 102 -20.48 0.68 -4.85
N GLU A 103 -21.31 -0.32 -5.16
CA GLU A 103 -21.51 -0.85 -6.51
C GLU A 103 -21.98 0.22 -7.51
N TYR A 104 -22.76 1.18 -7.04
CA TYR A 104 -23.30 2.25 -7.88
C TYR A 104 -22.35 3.44 -8.05
N LYS A 105 -21.30 3.51 -7.23
CA LYS A 105 -20.45 4.69 -7.14
C LYS A 105 -19.02 4.45 -7.59
N ILE A 106 -18.58 3.21 -7.64
CA ILE A 106 -17.23 2.86 -8.09
C ILE A 106 -17.30 1.78 -9.16
N THR A 107 -16.81 2.11 -10.35
CA THR A 107 -16.58 1.14 -11.42
C THR A 107 -15.15 0.65 -11.32
N TRP A 108 -14.98 -0.63 -11.15
CA TRP A 108 -13.73 -1.28 -10.91
C TRP A 108 -13.20 -2.02 -12.13
N VAL A 109 -12.05 -1.59 -12.67
CA VAL A 109 -11.42 -2.22 -13.82
C VAL A 109 -10.24 -3.08 -13.35
N LYS A 110 -10.34 -4.41 -13.54
CA LYS A 110 -9.32 -5.38 -13.14
C LYS A 110 -8.28 -5.61 -14.24
N GLY A 111 -7.09 -6.05 -13.83
CA GLY A 111 -6.07 -6.58 -14.74
C GLY A 111 -5.24 -5.57 -15.49
N MET A 112 -5.47 -4.27 -15.30
CA MET A 112 -4.63 -3.25 -15.93
C MET A 112 -3.24 -3.22 -15.29
N SER A 113 -2.21 -3.21 -16.12
CA SER A 113 -0.85 -2.86 -15.70
C SER A 113 -0.77 -1.38 -15.27
N GLY A 114 0.29 -1.01 -14.56
CA GLY A 114 0.51 0.39 -14.21
C GLY A 114 0.57 1.33 -15.41
N SER A 115 1.13 0.87 -16.53
CA SER A 115 1.23 1.67 -17.76
C SER A 115 -0.14 1.88 -18.43
N GLU A 116 -0.95 0.83 -18.52
CA GLU A 116 -2.32 0.90 -19.06
C GLU A 116 -3.20 1.81 -18.23
N ARG A 117 -3.16 1.70 -16.89
CA ARG A 117 -3.89 2.58 -15.99
C ARG A 117 -3.55 4.05 -16.18
N ARG A 118 -2.25 4.38 -16.28
CA ARG A 118 -1.78 5.76 -16.52
C ARG A 118 -2.26 6.31 -17.84
N LEU A 119 -2.23 5.49 -18.89
CA LEU A 119 -2.72 5.87 -20.21
C LEU A 119 -4.24 6.09 -20.17
N ALA A 120 -4.99 5.20 -19.56
CA ALA A 120 -6.44 5.29 -19.40
C ALA A 120 -6.84 6.56 -18.60
N PHE A 121 -6.15 6.84 -17.49
CA PHE A 121 -6.38 8.08 -16.72
C PHE A 121 -6.09 9.34 -17.55
N ARG A 122 -4.97 9.36 -18.30
CA ARG A 122 -4.62 10.49 -19.16
C ARG A 122 -5.65 10.74 -20.26
N ARG A 123 -6.23 9.69 -20.83
CA ARG A 123 -7.27 9.78 -21.87
C ARG A 123 -8.65 10.13 -21.33
N GLY A 124 -8.93 9.87 -20.06
CA GLY A 124 -10.25 10.00 -19.45
C GLY A 124 -11.08 8.72 -19.46
N ASP A 125 -10.49 7.58 -19.87
CA ASP A 125 -11.12 6.26 -19.77
C ASP A 125 -11.31 5.82 -18.31
N LEU A 126 -10.47 6.35 -17.43
CA LEU A 126 -10.56 6.28 -15.96
C LEU A 126 -10.59 7.71 -15.42
N ASN A 127 -11.45 7.97 -14.44
CA ASN A 127 -11.53 9.27 -13.78
C ASN A 127 -10.86 9.30 -12.39
N GLY A 128 -10.36 8.15 -11.91
CA GLY A 128 -9.57 8.03 -10.70
C GLY A 128 -8.27 7.26 -10.94
N THR A 129 -7.19 7.66 -10.25
CA THR A 129 -5.88 6.99 -10.32
C THR A 129 -5.16 7.02 -8.99
N ARG A 130 -4.16 6.16 -8.85
CA ARG A 130 -3.24 6.13 -7.70
C ARG A 130 -1.80 5.94 -8.17
N GLU A 131 -0.88 6.65 -7.56
CA GLU A 131 0.53 6.56 -7.93
C GLU A 131 1.44 6.75 -6.71
N ASN A 132 2.65 6.17 -6.78
CA ASN A 132 3.72 6.56 -5.88
C ASN A 132 4.25 7.95 -6.26
N PRO A 133 5.02 8.63 -5.38
CA PRO A 133 5.48 10.00 -5.62
C PRO A 133 6.18 10.21 -6.96
N ALA A 134 7.05 9.28 -7.37
CA ALA A 134 7.79 9.39 -8.64
C ALA A 134 6.86 9.28 -9.87
N ALA A 135 5.97 8.30 -9.85
CA ALA A 135 5.01 8.11 -10.92
C ALA A 135 3.94 9.21 -10.93
N TYR A 136 3.53 9.72 -9.77
CA TYR A 136 2.65 10.87 -9.65
C TYR A 136 3.26 12.10 -10.34
N LYS A 137 4.50 12.46 -10.00
CA LYS A 137 5.23 13.55 -10.66
C LYS A 137 5.27 13.41 -12.17
N LYS A 138 5.54 12.21 -12.66
CA LYS A 138 5.74 11.94 -14.09
C LYS A 138 4.44 11.86 -14.88
N HIS A 139 3.36 11.36 -14.29
CA HIS A 139 2.17 10.96 -15.03
C HIS A 139 0.87 11.65 -14.62
N VAL A 140 0.78 12.14 -13.38
CA VAL A 140 -0.44 12.80 -12.87
C VAL A 140 -0.28 14.31 -12.89
N LEU A 141 0.84 14.86 -12.39
CA LEU A 141 1.08 16.30 -12.40
C LEU A 141 0.94 16.96 -13.79
N PRO A 142 1.40 16.35 -14.90
CA PRO A 142 1.13 16.93 -16.22
C PRO A 142 -0.36 17.06 -16.56
N VAL A 143 -1.19 16.08 -16.15
CA VAL A 143 -2.65 16.12 -16.36
C VAL A 143 -3.30 17.21 -15.48
N ILE A 144 -2.76 17.42 -14.27
CA ILE A 144 -3.16 18.51 -13.40
C ILE A 144 -2.78 19.87 -13.99
N ALA A 145 -1.56 20.00 -14.51
CA ALA A 145 -1.10 21.21 -15.18
C ALA A 145 -1.92 21.59 -16.43
N GLU A 146 -2.45 20.57 -17.14
CA GLU A 146 -3.41 20.74 -18.24
C GLU A 146 -4.81 21.18 -17.75
N GLY A 147 -5.01 21.30 -16.44
CA GLY A 147 -6.31 21.65 -15.84
C GLY A 147 -7.36 20.53 -15.87
N LYS A 148 -6.98 19.28 -16.18
CA LYS A 148 -7.89 18.14 -16.36
C LYS A 148 -8.04 17.24 -15.14
N ALA A 149 -7.21 17.40 -14.12
CA ALA A 149 -7.21 16.57 -12.91
C ALA A 149 -6.84 17.40 -11.68
N PHE A 150 -6.95 16.78 -10.52
CA PHE A 150 -6.48 17.32 -9.24
C PHE A 150 -6.01 16.16 -8.35
N THR A 151 -5.22 16.48 -7.32
CA THR A 151 -4.91 15.53 -6.25
C THR A 151 -6.11 15.46 -5.32
N TRP A 152 -6.58 14.25 -5.06
CA TRP A 152 -7.75 14.08 -4.21
C TRP A 152 -7.35 13.93 -2.74
N PHE A 153 -6.48 12.95 -2.47
CA PHE A 153 -5.90 12.72 -1.14
C PHE A 153 -4.63 11.89 -1.25
N HIS A 154 -3.93 11.74 -0.14
CA HIS A 154 -2.83 10.80 -0.04
C HIS A 154 -2.91 9.94 1.23
N HIS A 155 -2.13 8.85 1.30
CA HIS A 155 -2.18 7.91 2.42
C HIS A 155 -1.41 8.39 3.66
N GLY A 156 -0.49 9.34 3.51
CA GLY A 156 0.48 9.65 4.56
C GLY A 156 1.56 8.56 4.70
N LEU A 157 2.39 8.71 5.71
CA LEU A 157 3.51 7.84 6.03
C LEU A 157 3.28 7.16 7.38
N LEU A 158 3.42 5.84 7.46
CA LEU A 158 3.29 5.13 8.73
C LEU A 158 4.38 5.57 9.70
N ASN A 159 3.99 6.11 10.83
CA ASN A 159 4.86 6.37 11.97
C ASN A 159 4.89 5.13 12.87
N VAL A 160 6.02 4.44 12.87
CA VAL A 160 6.16 3.18 13.63
C VAL A 160 6.13 3.33 15.14
N LYS A 161 6.37 4.55 15.66
CA LYS A 161 6.36 4.83 17.10
C LYS A 161 4.94 5.02 17.62
N THR A 162 4.08 5.64 16.81
CA THR A 162 2.71 5.98 17.19
C THR A 162 1.66 5.03 16.61
N GLY A 163 2.02 4.27 15.57
CA GLY A 163 1.07 3.48 14.78
C GLY A 163 0.10 4.31 13.95
N LYS A 164 0.32 5.62 13.83
CA LYS A 164 -0.50 6.52 13.01
C LYS A 164 0.14 6.75 11.64
N HIS A 165 -0.65 7.24 10.71
CA HIS A 165 -0.14 7.75 9.44
C HIS A 165 -0.05 9.26 9.53
N ASP A 166 1.18 9.76 9.53
CA ASP A 166 1.44 11.19 9.55
C ASP A 166 1.38 11.75 8.12
N LYS A 167 1.01 13.02 7.99
CA LYS A 167 1.03 13.70 6.70
C LYS A 167 2.44 13.67 6.11
N ASP A 168 2.57 13.34 4.82
CA ASP A 168 3.83 13.42 4.11
C ASP A 168 4.18 14.92 3.87
N PRO A 169 5.29 15.43 4.40
CA PRO A 169 5.62 16.85 4.27
C PRO A 169 5.92 17.32 2.83
N ASN A 170 6.00 16.38 1.88
CA ASN A 170 6.16 16.71 0.46
C ASN A 170 4.82 16.98 -0.25
N PHE A 171 3.67 16.85 0.45
CA PHE A 171 2.33 17.05 -0.10
C PHE A 171 1.53 18.00 0.76
N GLU A 172 0.97 19.05 0.14
CA GLU A 172 0.08 20.01 0.79
C GLU A 172 -1.35 19.48 0.90
N GLU A 173 -1.73 18.60 -0.01
CA GLU A 173 -3.05 17.98 -0.08
C GLU A 173 -3.36 17.18 1.18
N PRO A 174 -4.65 16.93 1.48
CA PRO A 174 -5.04 16.20 2.67
C PRO A 174 -4.67 14.72 2.62
N THR A 175 -4.45 14.13 3.77
CA THR A 175 -4.52 12.67 3.92
C THR A 175 -5.97 12.21 3.75
N PHE A 176 -6.18 10.90 3.59
CA PHE A 176 -7.53 10.34 3.58
C PHE A 176 -8.29 10.68 4.87
N GLU A 177 -7.62 10.59 6.00
CA GLU A 177 -8.21 10.83 7.31
C GLU A 177 -8.62 12.31 7.47
N GLU A 178 -7.76 13.24 7.09
CA GLU A 178 -8.06 14.68 7.09
C GLU A 178 -9.24 14.99 6.16
N LEU A 179 -9.22 14.46 4.94
CA LEU A 179 -10.31 14.68 3.97
C LEU A 179 -11.64 14.10 4.47
N TYR A 180 -11.63 12.91 5.07
CA TYR A 180 -12.83 12.29 5.62
C TYR A 180 -13.43 13.14 6.75
N GLU A 181 -12.58 13.63 7.66
CA GLU A 181 -13.01 14.50 8.76
C GLU A 181 -13.56 15.84 8.24
N ASP A 182 -12.90 16.44 7.25
CA ASP A 182 -13.39 17.66 6.60
C ASP A 182 -14.76 17.47 5.94
N MET A 183 -14.98 16.31 5.29
CA MET A 183 -16.24 16.03 4.60
C MET A 183 -17.39 15.68 5.54
N TRP A 184 -17.11 15.00 6.63
CA TRP A 184 -18.14 14.37 7.47
C TRP A 184 -18.20 14.90 8.89
N GLY A 185 -17.24 15.72 9.32
CA GLY A 185 -17.16 16.31 10.66
C GLY A 185 -16.79 15.32 11.77
N VAL A 186 -16.41 14.10 11.42
CA VAL A 186 -15.99 13.04 12.35
C VAL A 186 -14.83 12.25 11.74
N ALA A 187 -13.95 11.72 12.58
CA ALA A 187 -12.88 10.83 12.14
C ALA A 187 -13.46 9.49 11.64
N PRO A 188 -12.80 8.83 10.67
CA PRO A 188 -13.20 7.50 10.24
C PRO A 188 -12.95 6.47 11.35
N GLU A 189 -13.88 5.53 11.54
CA GLU A 189 -13.82 4.50 12.58
C GLU A 189 -14.48 3.18 12.14
N GLY A 190 -14.37 2.15 12.99
CA GLY A 190 -15.01 0.85 12.82
C GLY A 190 -14.20 -0.13 11.95
N ASP A 191 -14.70 -1.38 11.86
CA ASP A 191 -14.00 -2.51 11.25
C ASP A 191 -13.58 -2.27 9.79
N PHE A 192 -14.35 -1.48 9.03
CA PHE A 192 -14.01 -1.19 7.64
C PHE A 192 -12.83 -0.20 7.54
N TYR A 193 -12.77 0.79 8.42
CA TYR A 193 -11.62 1.68 8.52
C TYR A 193 -10.38 0.93 9.06
N ASP A 194 -10.57 0.04 10.04
CA ASP A 194 -9.48 -0.79 10.54
C ASP A 194 -8.93 -1.75 9.47
N ALA A 195 -9.80 -2.31 8.64
CA ALA A 195 -9.39 -3.11 7.48
C ALA A 195 -8.62 -2.27 6.44
N TYR A 196 -9.06 -1.04 6.18
CA TYR A 196 -8.32 -0.10 5.34
C TYR A 196 -6.94 0.22 5.91
N LYS A 197 -6.85 0.57 7.20
CA LYS A 197 -5.57 0.82 7.88
C LYS A 197 -4.64 -0.39 7.79
N LEU A 198 -5.18 -1.58 8.04
CA LEU A 198 -4.43 -2.82 7.97
C LEU A 198 -3.79 -2.99 6.59
N VAL A 199 -4.58 -3.02 5.54
CA VAL A 199 -4.07 -3.30 4.19
C VAL A 199 -3.18 -2.19 3.65
N LYS A 200 -3.50 -0.92 3.93
CA LYS A 200 -2.68 0.25 3.59
C LYS A 200 -1.31 0.16 4.25
N SER A 201 -1.29 -0.05 5.56
CA SER A 201 -0.04 -0.08 6.34
C SER A 201 0.89 -1.21 5.88
N TRP A 202 0.37 -2.43 5.70
CA TRP A 202 1.17 -3.56 5.24
C TRP A 202 1.71 -3.36 3.82
N ARG A 203 0.95 -2.73 2.94
CA ARG A 203 1.42 -2.43 1.59
C ARG A 203 2.46 -1.30 1.57
N ASP A 204 2.17 -0.20 2.24
CA ASP A 204 2.93 1.03 2.07
C ASP A 204 4.24 1.00 2.88
N ALA A 205 4.24 0.45 4.09
CA ALA A 205 5.45 0.29 4.89
C ALA A 205 6.43 -0.74 4.32
N LEU A 206 5.95 -1.72 3.53
CA LEU A 206 6.75 -2.80 2.95
C LEU A 206 6.89 -2.68 1.43
N GLN A 207 6.77 -1.46 0.88
CA GLN A 207 6.72 -1.27 -0.57
C GLN A 207 7.99 -1.71 -1.30
N LYS A 208 9.15 -1.50 -0.72
CA LYS A 208 10.42 -2.08 -1.14
C LYS A 208 11.13 -2.53 0.13
N ALA A 209 11.22 -3.82 0.33
CA ALA A 209 11.80 -4.37 1.54
C ALA A 209 12.82 -5.47 1.23
N PHE A 210 13.92 -5.43 1.98
CA PHE A 210 15.04 -6.34 1.89
C PHE A 210 15.07 -7.20 3.16
N TRP A 211 15.01 -8.51 2.98
CA TRP A 211 14.89 -9.47 4.06
C TRP A 211 15.98 -10.50 4.03
N VAL A 212 16.38 -10.93 5.21
CA VAL A 212 17.17 -12.13 5.43
C VAL A 212 16.41 -13.07 6.35
N ASN A 213 16.75 -14.34 6.33
CA ASN A 213 16.21 -15.29 7.29
C ASN A 213 16.64 -14.94 8.72
N LYS A 214 15.78 -15.24 9.68
CA LYS A 214 16.03 -14.96 11.09
C LYS A 214 17.31 -15.61 11.56
N GLY A 215 18.17 -14.83 12.24
CA GLY A 215 19.49 -15.28 12.71
C GLY A 215 20.57 -15.30 11.62
N ASN A 216 20.35 -14.66 10.47
CA ASN A 216 21.36 -14.60 9.41
C ASN A 216 22.62 -13.86 9.89
N PRO A 217 23.82 -14.51 9.85
CA PRO A 217 25.06 -13.92 10.37
C PRO A 217 25.53 -12.69 9.58
N ASN A 218 25.03 -12.49 8.36
CA ASN A 218 25.40 -11.37 7.51
C ASN A 218 24.46 -10.17 7.65
N LYS A 219 23.38 -10.27 8.44
CA LYS A 219 22.39 -9.19 8.60
C LYS A 219 23.04 -7.84 8.89
N GLN A 220 23.90 -7.77 9.91
CA GLN A 220 24.52 -6.50 10.29
C GLN A 220 25.40 -5.90 9.19
N LYS A 221 26.18 -6.72 8.48
CA LYS A 221 27.00 -6.25 7.34
C LYS A 221 26.14 -5.66 6.21
N LEU A 222 24.97 -6.26 5.96
CA LEU A 222 24.02 -5.78 4.94
C LEU A 222 23.36 -4.48 5.38
N VAL A 223 22.98 -4.36 6.65
CA VAL A 223 22.44 -3.13 7.25
C VAL A 223 23.47 -2.00 7.15
N ASP A 224 24.73 -2.27 7.52
CA ASP A 224 25.80 -1.27 7.45
C ASP A 224 26.08 -0.82 6.00
N ALA A 225 26.04 -1.75 5.05
CA ALA A 225 26.20 -1.43 3.63
C ALA A 225 25.04 -0.57 3.12
N LEU A 226 23.80 -0.90 3.51
CA LEU A 226 22.63 -0.10 3.17
C LEU A 226 22.69 1.29 3.78
N ASN A 227 23.09 1.40 5.06
CA ASN A 227 23.27 2.67 5.75
C ASN A 227 24.31 3.57 5.05
N LYS A 228 25.42 3.00 4.60
CA LYS A 228 26.41 3.74 3.81
C LYS A 228 25.79 4.25 2.49
N MET A 229 25.06 3.40 1.81
CA MET A 229 24.41 3.76 0.53
C MET A 229 23.41 4.90 0.68
N ILE A 230 22.55 4.88 1.71
CA ILE A 230 21.54 5.93 1.94
C ILE A 230 22.09 7.22 2.56
N GLN A 231 23.35 7.20 3.01
CA GLN A 231 24.08 8.39 3.46
C GLN A 231 24.96 9.00 2.35
N ASP A 232 25.23 8.26 1.29
CA ASP A 232 26.01 8.75 0.15
C ASP A 232 25.12 9.56 -0.81
N PRO A 233 25.41 10.88 -1.00
CA PRO A 233 24.56 11.74 -1.82
C PRO A 233 24.41 11.29 -3.28
N GLU A 234 25.45 10.70 -3.86
CA GLU A 234 25.41 10.22 -5.24
C GLU A 234 24.48 9.00 -5.36
N SER A 235 24.59 8.04 -4.45
CA SER A 235 23.71 6.88 -4.37
C SER A 235 22.26 7.29 -4.14
N VAL A 236 22.01 8.22 -3.22
CA VAL A 236 20.67 8.76 -2.95
C VAL A 236 20.08 9.41 -4.18
N ALA A 237 20.82 10.30 -4.85
CA ALA A 237 20.36 10.95 -6.08
C ALA A 237 20.04 9.94 -7.21
N ALA A 238 20.86 8.89 -7.34
CA ALA A 238 20.63 7.83 -8.33
C ALA A 238 19.37 7.01 -8.02
N ILE A 239 19.12 6.71 -6.74
CA ILE A 239 17.91 6.01 -6.28
C ILE A 239 16.68 6.89 -6.49
N GLU A 240 16.71 8.14 -6.02
CA GLU A 240 15.58 9.07 -6.14
C GLU A 240 15.19 9.34 -7.60
N LYS A 241 16.15 9.39 -8.49
CA LYS A 241 15.91 9.52 -9.95
C LYS A 241 15.13 8.34 -10.52
N LYS A 242 15.36 7.13 -10.01
CA LYS A 242 14.75 5.88 -10.54
C LYS A 242 13.43 5.53 -9.87
N VAL A 243 13.36 5.65 -8.56
CA VAL A 243 12.23 5.14 -7.78
C VAL A 243 11.49 6.22 -6.99
N GLY A 244 12.03 7.43 -6.88
CA GLY A 244 11.48 8.52 -6.09
C GLY A 244 12.12 8.62 -4.71
N LYS A 245 11.73 9.66 -3.98
CA LYS A 245 12.18 9.88 -2.61
C LYS A 245 11.34 9.07 -1.65
N TYR A 246 11.98 8.30 -0.78
CA TYR A 246 11.35 7.46 0.22
C TYR A 246 12.02 7.64 1.58
N GLU A 247 11.24 7.42 2.64
CA GLU A 247 11.76 7.24 3.97
C GLU A 247 12.33 5.82 4.10
N TRP A 248 13.59 5.73 4.50
CA TRP A 248 14.26 4.46 4.74
C TRP A 248 14.19 4.08 6.21
N ARG A 249 13.95 2.81 6.47
CA ARG A 249 14.06 2.17 7.78
C ARG A 249 15.02 1.00 7.65
N THR A 250 16.09 0.99 8.43
CA THR A 250 17.14 -0.03 8.34
C THR A 250 17.23 -0.85 9.62
N GLY A 251 17.59 -2.11 9.51
CA GLY A 251 17.85 -3.00 10.63
C GLY A 251 16.72 -3.01 11.66
N SER A 252 17.03 -2.59 12.90
CA SER A 252 16.09 -2.60 14.03
C SER A 252 14.85 -1.71 13.83
N GLU A 253 14.95 -0.62 13.06
CA GLU A 253 13.78 0.21 12.73
C GLU A 253 12.82 -0.53 11.79
N GLY A 254 13.38 -1.29 10.82
CA GLY A 254 12.59 -2.15 9.96
C GLY A 254 11.90 -3.27 10.74
N ASP A 255 12.60 -3.91 11.67
CA ASP A 255 12.02 -4.94 12.54
C ASP A 255 10.92 -4.34 13.45
N ALA A 256 11.12 -3.12 13.95
CA ALA A 256 10.09 -2.40 14.72
C ALA A 256 8.86 -2.09 13.88
N ALA A 257 9.04 -1.74 12.60
CA ALA A 257 7.93 -1.52 11.67
C ALA A 257 7.06 -2.79 11.52
N VAL A 258 7.68 -3.96 11.36
CA VAL A 258 6.94 -5.24 11.27
C VAL A 258 6.14 -5.52 12.55
N LYS A 259 6.69 -5.21 13.73
CA LYS A 259 5.96 -5.33 15.01
C LYS A 259 4.77 -4.39 15.06
N THR A 260 4.92 -3.15 14.61
CA THR A 260 3.83 -2.18 14.52
C THR A 260 2.76 -2.66 13.54
N LEU A 261 3.15 -3.21 12.38
CA LEU A 261 2.21 -3.78 11.42
C LEU A 261 1.39 -4.93 12.00
N LYS A 262 1.97 -5.75 12.89
CA LYS A 262 1.22 -6.80 13.59
C LYS A 262 0.06 -6.24 14.42
N SER A 263 0.22 -5.08 15.04
CA SER A 263 -0.83 -4.50 15.88
C SER A 263 -2.09 -4.08 15.14
N PHE A 264 -2.03 -3.91 13.81
CA PHE A 264 -3.22 -3.66 12.98
C PHE A 264 -4.00 -4.94 12.64
N ILE A 265 -3.41 -6.11 12.89
CA ILE A 265 -4.07 -7.39 12.62
C ILE A 265 -5.05 -7.68 13.77
N THR A 266 -6.32 -7.34 13.54
CA THR A 266 -7.42 -7.69 14.44
C THR A 266 -8.39 -8.65 13.73
N PRO A 267 -9.15 -9.47 14.48
CA PRO A 267 -10.15 -10.35 13.87
C PRO A 267 -11.17 -9.59 13.01
N GLY A 268 -11.67 -8.44 13.49
CA GLY A 268 -12.62 -7.60 12.77
C GLY A 268 -12.05 -7.05 11.47
N ALA A 269 -10.84 -6.45 11.51
CA ALA A 269 -10.18 -5.91 10.34
C ALA A 269 -9.87 -6.98 9.28
N LEU A 270 -9.32 -8.15 9.69
CA LEU A 270 -9.03 -9.25 8.76
C LEU A 270 -10.29 -9.84 8.14
N LYS A 271 -11.34 -10.04 8.94
CA LYS A 271 -12.60 -10.58 8.44
C LYS A 271 -13.23 -9.61 7.43
N THR A 272 -13.30 -8.33 7.77
CA THR A 272 -13.84 -7.29 6.87
C THR A 272 -13.02 -7.19 5.58
N LEU A 273 -11.69 -7.25 5.68
CA LEU A 273 -10.80 -7.23 4.52
C LEU A 273 -11.04 -8.43 3.59
N ALA A 274 -11.16 -9.63 4.15
CA ALA A 274 -11.42 -10.86 3.40
C ALA A 274 -12.81 -10.83 2.74
N ASP A 275 -13.83 -10.46 3.50
CA ASP A 275 -15.22 -10.38 3.01
C ASP A 275 -15.37 -9.34 1.90
N PHE A 276 -14.78 -8.14 2.07
CA PHE A 276 -14.79 -7.10 1.06
C PHE A 276 -14.06 -7.55 -0.21
N GLY A 277 -12.88 -8.13 -0.07
CA GLY A 277 -12.10 -8.64 -1.20
C GLY A 277 -12.83 -9.72 -1.98
N LYS A 278 -13.45 -10.68 -1.28
CA LYS A 278 -14.15 -11.81 -1.89
C LYS A 278 -15.48 -11.40 -2.48
N ASN A 279 -16.33 -10.77 -1.67
CA ASN A 279 -17.75 -10.59 -2.01
C ASN A 279 -17.98 -9.36 -2.88
N GLN A 280 -17.16 -8.31 -2.71
CA GLN A 280 -17.35 -7.05 -3.42
C GLN A 280 -16.37 -6.89 -4.58
N LEU A 281 -15.11 -7.28 -4.39
CA LEU A 281 -14.10 -7.11 -5.43
C LEU A 281 -13.87 -8.37 -6.27
N GLY A 282 -14.46 -9.52 -5.87
CA GLY A 282 -14.34 -10.79 -6.58
C GLY A 282 -12.88 -11.31 -6.63
N PHE A 283 -12.09 -11.05 -5.58
CA PHE A 283 -10.79 -11.65 -5.37
C PHE A 283 -10.91 -12.98 -4.61
N ASN A 284 -9.92 -13.84 -4.72
CA ASN A 284 -9.85 -15.05 -3.91
C ASN A 284 -9.26 -14.75 -2.53
N ALA A 285 -9.92 -13.85 -1.79
CA ALA A 285 -9.50 -13.46 -0.45
C ALA A 285 -10.01 -14.47 0.58
N VAL A 286 -9.17 -14.79 1.57
CA VAL A 286 -9.50 -15.70 2.66
C VAL A 286 -9.28 -15.02 4.01
N TYR A 287 -10.10 -15.37 4.99
CA TYR A 287 -9.90 -14.98 6.38
C TYR A 287 -8.83 -15.86 7.01
N LYS A 288 -7.76 -15.25 7.51
CA LYS A 288 -6.59 -15.92 8.10
C LYS A 288 -6.59 -15.75 9.61
N GLU A 289 -7.42 -16.56 10.29
CA GLU A 289 -7.56 -16.52 11.76
C GLU A 289 -6.23 -16.72 12.49
N GLU A 290 -5.35 -17.52 11.93
CA GLU A 290 -4.02 -17.81 12.50
C GLU A 290 -3.14 -16.56 12.69
N LEU A 291 -3.39 -15.49 11.93
CA LEU A 291 -2.66 -14.22 12.09
C LEU A 291 -3.09 -13.43 13.33
N THR A 292 -4.24 -13.74 13.91
CA THR A 292 -4.77 -13.04 15.11
C THR A 292 -4.30 -13.68 16.43
N LYS A 293 -3.61 -14.80 16.34
CA LYS A 293 -3.02 -15.53 17.47
C LYS A 293 -1.55 -15.13 17.62
#